data_bd61bfda67d27dc12b4db71186714036
#
_entry.id   bd61bfda67d27dc12b4db71186714036
#
_cell.length_a   1.000
_cell.length_b   1.000
_cell.length_c   1.000
_cell.angle_alpha   90.00
_cell.angle_beta   90.00
_cell.angle_gamma   90.00
#
_symmetry.space_group_name_H-M   'P 1'
#
loop_
_entity.id
_entity.type
_entity.pdbx_description
1 polymer ?
#
loop_
_entity_poly.entity_id
_entity_poly.type
_entity_poly.pdbx_seq_one_letter_code
_entity_poly.pdbx_strand_id
1 'polypeptide(L)'
;MHPQEALSKERGYGAADIHIHSSVHDGMASVPEIIEAVARRGDLDVIAITDHDDISGSYQARELAAKRDYPFQVVIGMEVSTMEGHLLALFIERPVPIQQPLATTIAAIHAQGGLCIAPHPMNWLTDSISLKSLEKIVNSSEPDIYLDGIETVNATTLEFINRRAKRFSLKYNLAETGGSDAHFLVAVGSGLTLFPGRSAQELKRSLLERTTQARNGTRVRLNEIGLIQIIRQQRKSRGYFVRGMLKSFTRWLSV
;
A
#
# COMPACT_ATOMS: atom_id res chain seq x y z
N MET A 1 -15.04 -19.13 -12.93
CA MET A 1 -13.75 -19.10 -12.18
C MET A 1 -12.78 -18.23 -12.97
N HIS A 2 -12.32 -17.14 -12.39
CA HIS A 2 -11.38 -16.22 -13.06
C HIS A 2 -10.04 -16.95 -13.26
N PRO A 3 -9.32 -16.80 -14.40
CA PRO A 3 -8.06 -17.53 -14.64
C PRO A 3 -7.00 -17.35 -13.54
N GLN A 4 -7.09 -16.27 -12.76
CA GLN A 4 -6.20 -15.99 -11.62
C GLN A 4 -6.58 -16.78 -10.36
N GLU A 5 -7.87 -17.06 -10.12
CA GLU A 5 -8.32 -17.95 -9.03
C GLU A 5 -7.78 -19.38 -9.18
N ALA A 6 -7.72 -19.87 -10.42
CA ALA A 6 -7.19 -21.20 -10.69
C ALA A 6 -5.70 -21.31 -10.36
N LEU A 7 -4.90 -20.27 -10.70
CA LEU A 7 -3.44 -20.27 -10.49
C LEU A 7 -3.03 -20.13 -9.01
N SER A 8 -3.79 -19.40 -8.18
CA SER A 8 -3.49 -19.23 -6.76
C SER A 8 -3.93 -20.45 -5.94
N LYS A 9 -5.14 -20.98 -6.21
CA LYS A 9 -5.69 -22.14 -5.48
C LYS A 9 -4.94 -23.43 -5.75
N GLU A 10 -4.46 -23.65 -6.97
CA GLU A 10 -3.74 -24.90 -7.33
C GLU A 10 -2.30 -24.98 -6.78
N ARG A 11 -1.69 -23.87 -6.34
CA ARG A 11 -0.28 -23.82 -5.92
C ARG A 11 -0.04 -23.53 -4.43
N GLY A 12 -1.07 -23.43 -3.60
CA GLY A 12 -0.90 -23.08 -2.18
C GLY A 12 -0.48 -21.61 -1.94
N TYR A 13 -0.69 -20.71 -2.91
CA TYR A 13 -0.43 -19.27 -2.78
C TYR A 13 -1.71 -18.51 -2.45
N GLY A 14 -1.60 -17.59 -1.48
CA GLY A 14 -2.58 -16.55 -1.21
C GLY A 14 -2.33 -15.32 -2.06
N ALA A 15 -3.35 -14.46 -2.16
CA ALA A 15 -3.31 -13.18 -2.84
C ALA A 15 -3.64 -12.04 -1.88
N ALA A 16 -2.83 -11.00 -1.87
CA ALA A 16 -3.07 -9.79 -1.10
C ALA A 16 -3.07 -8.54 -1.98
N ASP A 17 -3.95 -7.58 -1.63
CA ASP A 17 -3.84 -6.19 -2.08
C ASP A 17 -3.53 -5.32 -0.85
N ILE A 18 -2.31 -4.86 -0.76
CA ILE A 18 -1.77 -4.18 0.42
C ILE A 18 -1.63 -2.67 0.28
N HIS A 19 -2.26 -2.10 -0.78
CA HIS A 19 -2.25 -0.66 -1.04
C HIS A 19 -3.61 -0.21 -1.59
N ILE A 20 -4.50 0.18 -0.68
CA ILE A 20 -5.89 0.59 -1.00
C ILE A 20 -6.23 1.87 -0.23
N HIS A 21 -6.84 2.84 -0.92
CA HIS A 21 -7.33 4.08 -0.32
C HIS A 21 -8.85 4.09 -0.17
N SER A 22 -9.30 4.56 0.99
CA SER A 22 -10.71 4.71 1.30
C SER A 22 -11.16 6.17 1.32
N SER A 23 -12.47 6.38 1.50
CA SER A 23 -13.04 7.72 1.64
C SER A 23 -12.69 8.42 2.95
N VAL A 24 -11.99 7.76 3.88
CA VAL A 24 -11.39 8.37 5.07
C VAL A 24 -10.39 9.45 4.65
N HIS A 25 -9.61 9.18 3.59
CA HIS A 25 -8.74 10.18 2.98
C HIS A 25 -9.24 10.54 1.57
N ASP A 26 -8.55 10.18 0.52
CA ASP A 26 -8.83 10.65 -0.85
C ASP A 26 -9.40 9.57 -1.79
N GLY A 27 -9.56 8.34 -1.32
CA GLY A 27 -10.29 7.31 -2.03
C GLY A 27 -11.78 7.66 -2.19
N MET A 28 -12.44 7.09 -3.17
CA MET A 28 -13.84 7.40 -3.53
C MET A 28 -14.84 6.41 -2.93
N ALA A 29 -14.38 5.26 -2.42
CA ALA A 29 -15.23 4.26 -1.79
C ALA A 29 -15.07 4.29 -0.26
N SER A 30 -16.16 4.09 0.46
CA SER A 30 -16.12 3.94 1.92
C SER A 30 -15.50 2.59 2.31
N VAL A 31 -14.98 2.51 3.54
CA VAL A 31 -14.45 1.26 4.07
C VAL A 31 -15.45 0.10 3.98
N PRO A 32 -16.75 0.25 4.37
CA PRO A 32 -17.73 -0.82 4.18
C PRO A 32 -17.90 -1.27 2.73
N GLU A 33 -17.92 -0.33 1.76
CA GLU A 33 -18.04 -0.67 0.33
C GLU A 33 -16.84 -1.49 -0.16
N ILE A 34 -15.62 -1.13 0.27
CA ILE A 34 -14.39 -1.86 -0.05
C ILE A 34 -14.46 -3.28 0.52
N ILE A 35 -14.76 -3.42 1.81
CA ILE A 35 -14.83 -4.71 2.50
C ILE A 35 -15.89 -5.63 1.87
N GLU A 36 -17.08 -5.10 1.53
CA GLU A 36 -18.12 -5.86 0.86
C GLU A 36 -17.75 -6.26 -0.58
N ALA A 37 -17.03 -5.40 -1.29
CA ALA A 37 -16.56 -5.73 -2.64
C ALA A 37 -15.50 -6.83 -2.61
N VAL A 38 -14.56 -6.80 -1.67
CA VAL A 38 -13.56 -7.85 -1.46
C VAL A 38 -14.24 -9.18 -1.10
N ALA A 39 -15.22 -9.16 -0.18
CA ALA A 39 -15.96 -10.36 0.20
C ALA A 39 -16.72 -10.98 -0.98
N ARG A 40 -17.38 -10.16 -1.81
CA ARG A 40 -18.09 -10.64 -3.02
C ARG A 40 -17.15 -11.21 -4.07
N ARG A 41 -15.95 -10.65 -4.23
CA ARG A 41 -14.95 -11.14 -5.18
C ARG A 41 -14.39 -12.49 -4.77
N GLY A 42 -14.04 -12.65 -3.50
CA GLY A 42 -13.55 -13.91 -2.92
C GLY A 42 -12.19 -14.38 -3.48
N ASP A 43 -11.43 -13.48 -4.10
CA ASP A 43 -10.13 -13.75 -4.74
C ASP A 43 -8.93 -13.15 -3.97
N LEU A 44 -9.18 -12.43 -2.88
CA LEU A 44 -8.17 -11.89 -1.98
C LEU A 44 -8.25 -12.60 -0.63
N ASP A 45 -7.12 -13.05 -0.12
CA ASP A 45 -6.98 -13.65 1.21
C ASP A 45 -6.59 -12.61 2.27
N VAL A 46 -5.87 -11.57 1.86
CA VAL A 46 -5.43 -10.46 2.73
C VAL A 46 -5.59 -9.13 2.02
N ILE A 47 -6.00 -8.10 2.76
CA ILE A 47 -5.98 -6.71 2.28
C ILE A 47 -5.36 -5.79 3.32
N ALA A 48 -4.89 -4.62 2.88
CA ALA A 48 -4.59 -3.48 3.76
C ALA A 48 -5.22 -2.21 3.18
N ILE A 49 -6.01 -1.51 4.01
CA ILE A 49 -6.37 -0.12 3.72
C ILE A 49 -5.26 0.74 4.26
N THR A 50 -4.66 1.54 3.40
CA THR A 50 -3.46 2.33 3.67
C THR A 50 -3.69 3.79 3.32
N ASP A 51 -4.76 4.37 3.87
CA ASP A 51 -5.07 5.78 3.67
C ASP A 51 -3.86 6.67 4.01
N HIS A 52 -3.69 7.78 3.29
CA HIS A 52 -2.60 8.72 3.54
C HIS A 52 -2.69 9.28 4.96
N ASP A 53 -1.63 9.13 5.73
CA ASP A 53 -1.43 9.72 7.05
C ASP A 53 -2.51 9.40 8.09
N ASP A 54 -3.38 8.41 7.81
CA ASP A 54 -4.49 8.01 8.66
C ASP A 54 -4.63 6.49 8.74
N ILE A 55 -4.65 5.95 9.96
CA ILE A 55 -4.79 4.52 10.24
C ILE A 55 -6.23 4.10 10.53
N SER A 56 -7.15 5.06 10.67
CA SER A 56 -8.52 4.79 11.14
C SER A 56 -9.34 3.95 10.17
N GLY A 57 -9.15 4.15 8.85
CA GLY A 57 -9.76 3.32 7.81
C GLY A 57 -9.36 1.85 7.91
N SER A 58 -8.10 1.60 8.22
CA SER A 58 -7.55 0.26 8.41
C SER A 58 -8.15 -0.45 9.62
N TYR A 59 -8.30 0.25 10.76
CA TYR A 59 -8.98 -0.29 11.94
C TYR A 59 -10.45 -0.60 11.68
N GLN A 60 -11.17 0.33 11.05
CA GLN A 60 -12.57 0.12 10.69
C GLN A 60 -12.74 -1.11 9.78
N ALA A 61 -11.83 -1.30 8.83
CA ALA A 61 -11.84 -2.44 7.94
C ALA A 61 -11.65 -3.77 8.70
N ARG A 62 -10.66 -3.83 9.60
CA ARG A 62 -10.38 -5.02 10.41
C ARG A 62 -11.56 -5.38 11.32
N GLU A 63 -12.14 -4.38 12.00
CA GLU A 63 -13.28 -4.59 12.86
C GLU A 63 -14.50 -5.10 12.08
N LEU A 64 -14.79 -4.50 10.92
CA LEU A 64 -15.91 -4.87 10.08
C LEU A 64 -15.76 -6.27 9.50
N ALA A 65 -14.57 -6.63 9.01
CA ALA A 65 -14.28 -7.95 8.48
C ALA A 65 -14.45 -9.04 9.55
N ALA A 66 -13.92 -8.80 10.75
CA ALA A 66 -14.05 -9.72 11.88
C ALA A 66 -15.51 -9.86 12.33
N LYS A 67 -16.26 -8.75 12.43
CA LYS A 67 -17.67 -8.77 12.85
C LYS A 67 -18.59 -9.55 11.90
N ARG A 68 -18.25 -9.56 10.60
CA ARG A 68 -19.01 -10.23 9.55
C ARG A 68 -18.48 -11.63 9.19
N ASP A 69 -17.43 -12.08 9.85
CA ASP A 69 -16.76 -13.38 9.63
C ASP A 69 -16.39 -13.58 8.14
N TYR A 70 -15.84 -12.54 7.51
CA TYR A 70 -15.42 -12.64 6.12
C TYR A 70 -14.16 -13.51 5.96
N PRO A 71 -14.02 -14.25 4.83
CA PRO A 71 -12.96 -15.23 4.64
C PRO A 71 -11.59 -14.66 4.29
N PHE A 72 -11.39 -13.37 4.48
CA PHE A 72 -10.12 -12.66 4.27
C PHE A 72 -9.69 -11.90 5.52
N GLN A 73 -8.42 -11.61 5.62
CA GLN A 73 -7.85 -10.89 6.76
C GLN A 73 -7.45 -9.46 6.37
N VAL A 74 -7.50 -8.55 7.34
CA VAL A 74 -7.11 -7.15 7.18
C VAL A 74 -5.85 -6.88 7.98
N VAL A 75 -4.79 -6.47 7.29
CA VAL A 75 -3.55 -5.95 7.89
C VAL A 75 -3.73 -4.48 8.21
N ILE A 76 -3.35 -4.09 9.43
CA ILE A 76 -3.33 -2.68 9.80
C ILE A 76 -2.13 -1.99 9.16
N GLY A 77 -2.40 -0.90 8.47
CA GLY A 77 -1.39 -0.12 7.78
C GLY A 77 -1.84 1.31 7.49
N MET A 78 -0.92 2.09 6.99
CA MET A 78 -1.14 3.44 6.46
C MET A 78 -0.07 3.78 5.42
N GLU A 79 -0.36 4.68 4.51
CA GLU A 79 0.63 5.30 3.64
C GLU A 79 1.13 6.60 4.28
N VAL A 80 2.38 6.59 4.72
CA VAL A 80 2.98 7.68 5.48
C VAL A 80 3.63 8.68 4.53
N SER A 81 3.24 9.95 4.59
CA SER A 81 3.95 11.04 3.92
C SER A 81 5.26 11.35 4.67
N THR A 82 6.40 11.01 4.07
CA THR A 82 7.73 11.36 4.57
C THR A 82 8.28 12.59 3.84
N MET A 83 9.41 13.12 4.28
CA MET A 83 10.10 14.22 3.59
C MET A 83 10.64 13.83 2.21
N GLU A 84 10.83 12.54 1.94
CA GLU A 84 11.39 12.00 0.70
C GLU A 84 10.37 11.27 -0.18
N GLY A 85 9.09 11.26 0.19
CA GLY A 85 8.00 10.60 -0.51
C GLY A 85 7.24 9.60 0.36
N HIS A 86 6.27 8.92 -0.22
CA HIS A 86 5.38 8.01 0.50
C HIS A 86 6.06 6.69 0.90
N LEU A 87 5.68 6.17 2.07
CA LEU A 87 6.11 4.87 2.60
C LEU A 87 4.91 4.11 3.15
N LEU A 88 4.67 2.88 2.71
CA LEU A 88 3.68 2.00 3.35
C LEU A 88 4.24 1.46 4.66
N ALA A 89 3.52 1.73 5.74
CA ALA A 89 3.70 1.13 7.05
C ALA A 89 2.66 0.03 7.22
N LEU A 90 3.08 -1.22 7.29
CA LEU A 90 2.19 -2.39 7.42
C LEU A 90 2.45 -3.10 8.75
N PHE A 91 1.45 -3.81 9.28
CA PHE A 91 1.53 -4.53 10.56
C PHE A 91 1.89 -3.63 11.75
N ILE A 92 1.42 -2.38 11.72
CA ILE A 92 1.59 -1.40 12.80
C ILE A 92 0.38 -1.42 13.73
N GLU A 93 0.59 -0.98 14.99
CA GLU A 93 -0.49 -0.88 15.99
C GLU A 93 -0.88 0.57 16.28
N ARG A 94 -0.09 1.54 15.87
CA ARG A 94 -0.31 2.97 16.13
C ARG A 94 0.10 3.80 14.92
N PRO A 95 -0.53 4.97 14.70
CA PRO A 95 -0.13 5.85 13.60
C PRO A 95 1.34 6.25 13.75
N VAL A 96 2.02 6.37 12.62
CA VAL A 96 3.41 6.81 12.53
C VAL A 96 3.45 8.33 12.33
N PRO A 97 4.38 9.08 12.97
CA PRO A 97 4.53 10.50 12.73
C PRO A 97 4.81 10.83 11.26
N ILE A 98 4.03 11.76 10.72
CA ILE A 98 4.12 12.20 9.33
C ILE A 98 5.15 13.30 9.13
N GLN A 99 5.57 13.56 7.87
CA GLN A 99 6.51 14.61 7.49
C GLN A 99 7.84 14.54 8.25
N GLN A 100 8.27 13.32 8.59
CA GLN A 100 9.59 13.08 9.14
C GLN A 100 10.57 12.63 8.04
N PRO A 101 11.89 12.73 8.26
CA PRO A 101 12.87 12.09 7.38
C PRO A 101 12.57 10.60 7.22
N LEU A 102 12.74 10.07 6.00
CA LEU A 102 12.44 8.67 5.66
C LEU A 102 13.09 7.67 6.65
N ALA A 103 14.35 7.87 7.03
CA ALA A 103 15.04 7.02 8.00
C ALA A 103 14.35 7.03 9.38
N THR A 104 13.93 8.21 9.85
CA THR A 104 13.20 8.34 11.12
C THR A 104 11.85 7.63 11.08
N THR A 105 11.14 7.73 9.95
CA THR A 105 9.85 7.04 9.73
C THR A 105 10.04 5.52 9.72
N ILE A 106 11.06 5.01 9.02
CA ILE A 106 11.41 3.59 9.00
C ILE A 106 11.67 3.06 10.42
N ALA A 107 12.52 3.74 11.21
CA ALA A 107 12.80 3.36 12.58
C ALA A 107 11.52 3.33 13.45
N ALA A 108 10.63 4.31 13.28
CA ALA A 108 9.36 4.37 14.02
C ALA A 108 8.38 3.23 13.64
N ILE A 109 8.40 2.76 12.40
CA ILE A 109 7.63 1.60 11.94
C ILE A 109 8.22 0.31 12.52
N HIS A 110 9.53 0.11 12.41
CA HIS A 110 10.22 -1.07 12.93
C HIS A 110 10.10 -1.17 14.47
N ALA A 111 10.13 -0.05 15.19
CA ALA A 111 9.91 -0.02 16.64
C ALA A 111 8.53 -0.57 17.09
N GLN A 112 7.57 -0.68 16.17
CA GLN A 112 6.27 -1.34 16.40
C GLN A 112 6.26 -2.80 15.90
N GLY A 113 7.36 -3.31 15.35
CA GLY A 113 7.39 -4.59 14.65
C GLY A 113 6.67 -4.55 13.30
N GLY A 114 6.42 -3.36 12.76
CA GLY A 114 5.85 -3.13 11.43
C GLY A 114 6.85 -3.37 10.30
N LEU A 115 6.37 -3.36 9.08
CA LEU A 115 7.16 -3.51 7.86
C LEU A 115 7.07 -2.25 7.00
N CYS A 116 8.20 -1.90 6.36
CA CYS A 116 8.37 -0.74 5.49
C CYS A 116 8.41 -1.17 4.03
N ILE A 117 7.42 -0.79 3.24
CA ILE A 117 7.37 -1.05 1.80
C ILE A 117 7.41 0.28 1.04
N ALA A 118 8.31 0.44 0.08
CA ALA A 118 8.34 1.63 -0.77
C ALA A 118 7.26 1.50 -1.87
N PRO A 119 6.16 2.28 -1.81
CA PRO A 119 5.09 2.24 -2.80
C PRO A 119 5.51 2.98 -4.08
N HIS A 120 4.94 2.58 -5.24
CA HIS A 120 5.15 3.25 -6.55
C HIS A 120 6.50 3.95 -6.70
N PRO A 121 7.65 3.31 -6.38
CA PRO A 121 8.93 3.98 -6.21
C PRO A 121 9.44 4.59 -7.52
N MET A 122 10.16 5.70 -7.41
CA MET A 122 10.75 6.40 -8.56
C MET A 122 9.71 6.92 -9.58
N ASN A 123 8.43 7.03 -9.17
CA ASN A 123 7.37 7.59 -10.00
C ASN A 123 7.35 9.11 -9.84
N TRP A 124 7.77 9.84 -10.86
CA TRP A 124 7.83 11.30 -10.86
C TRP A 124 6.46 11.99 -11.02
N LEU A 125 5.39 11.21 -11.24
CA LEU A 125 4.00 11.71 -11.32
C LEU A 125 3.30 11.75 -9.94
N THR A 126 3.87 11.08 -8.95
CA THR A 126 3.34 10.99 -7.59
C THR A 126 4.41 11.32 -6.57
N ASP A 127 4.02 11.50 -5.30
CA ASP A 127 4.97 11.75 -4.21
C ASP A 127 5.69 10.47 -3.81
N SER A 128 6.67 10.09 -4.62
CA SER A 128 7.38 8.81 -4.54
C SER A 128 8.82 8.99 -4.09
N ILE A 129 9.32 8.00 -3.34
CA ILE A 129 10.72 7.98 -2.92
C ILE A 129 11.63 7.89 -4.16
N SER A 130 12.57 8.82 -4.26
CA SER A 130 13.51 8.90 -5.38
C SER A 130 14.52 7.74 -5.37
N LEU A 131 15.12 7.43 -6.53
CA LEU A 131 16.22 6.46 -6.61
C LEU A 131 17.34 6.76 -5.61
N LYS A 132 17.73 8.04 -5.51
CA LYS A 132 18.81 8.48 -4.60
C LYS A 132 18.46 8.22 -3.13
N SER A 133 17.22 8.48 -2.74
CA SER A 133 16.75 8.24 -1.37
C SER A 133 16.66 6.73 -1.08
N LEU A 134 16.18 5.95 -2.02
CA LEU A 134 16.16 4.48 -1.91
C LEU A 134 17.57 3.92 -1.74
N GLU A 135 18.52 4.33 -2.58
CA GLU A 135 19.92 3.89 -2.49
C GLU A 135 20.58 4.30 -1.16
N LYS A 136 20.21 5.46 -0.61
CA LYS A 136 20.67 5.89 0.72
C LYS A 136 20.19 4.92 1.81
N ILE A 137 18.92 4.51 1.77
CA ILE A 137 18.36 3.59 2.78
C ILE A 137 18.94 2.19 2.67
N VAL A 138 18.96 1.60 1.47
CA VAL A 138 19.46 0.20 1.30
C VAL A 138 20.97 0.05 1.53
N ASN A 139 21.73 1.15 1.52
CA ASN A 139 23.15 1.17 1.87
C ASN A 139 23.41 1.75 3.27
N SER A 140 22.37 1.92 4.10
CA SER A 140 22.54 2.36 5.49
C SER A 140 23.30 1.30 6.30
N SER A 141 24.17 1.76 7.18
CA SER A 141 24.84 0.89 8.17
C SER A 141 24.07 0.77 9.49
N GLU A 142 22.98 1.54 9.64
CA GLU A 142 22.16 1.53 10.84
C GLU A 142 21.22 0.31 10.82
N PRO A 143 21.19 -0.52 11.89
CA PRO A 143 20.51 -1.82 11.88
C PRO A 143 18.98 -1.70 11.71
N ASP A 144 18.38 -0.60 12.15
CA ASP A 144 16.93 -0.39 12.09
C ASP A 144 16.47 0.42 10.86
N ILE A 145 17.40 0.78 9.95
CA ILE A 145 17.15 1.60 8.77
C ILE A 145 17.29 0.77 7.50
N TYR A 146 16.23 0.06 7.13
CA TYR A 146 16.16 -0.75 5.91
C TYR A 146 14.74 -0.80 5.35
N LEU A 147 14.57 -1.23 4.12
CA LEU A 147 13.27 -1.54 3.52
C LEU A 147 13.03 -3.05 3.57
N ASP A 148 11.83 -3.46 4.00
CA ASP A 148 11.39 -4.85 3.94
C ASP A 148 11.00 -5.25 2.52
N GLY A 149 10.46 -4.31 1.75
CA GLY A 149 10.03 -4.56 0.39
C GLY A 149 9.86 -3.29 -0.43
N ILE A 150 9.45 -3.49 -1.67
CA ILE A 150 9.23 -2.45 -2.65
C ILE A 150 8.12 -2.87 -3.63
N GLU A 151 7.22 -1.96 -3.98
CA GLU A 151 6.24 -2.23 -5.03
C GLU A 151 6.92 -2.34 -6.39
N THR A 152 6.89 -3.53 -6.96
CA THR A 152 7.37 -3.81 -8.32
C THR A 152 6.23 -3.90 -9.32
N VAL A 153 4.99 -3.95 -8.84
CA VAL A 153 3.75 -3.77 -9.58
C VAL A 153 2.84 -2.83 -8.80
N ASN A 154 2.72 -1.59 -9.24
CA ASN A 154 1.67 -0.68 -8.81
C ASN A 154 0.76 -0.43 -10.01
N ALA A 155 -0.56 -0.64 -9.84
CA ALA A 155 -1.51 -0.62 -10.95
C ALA A 155 -1.77 0.77 -11.54
N THR A 156 -1.46 1.85 -10.80
CA THR A 156 -1.58 3.24 -11.26
C THR A 156 -0.32 3.74 -11.97
N THR A 157 0.78 2.98 -11.87
CA THR A 157 2.11 3.36 -12.34
C THR A 157 2.38 2.84 -13.75
N LEU A 158 3.15 3.61 -14.52
CA LEU A 158 3.57 3.22 -15.86
C LEU A 158 4.51 2.00 -15.84
N GLU A 159 4.29 1.07 -16.75
CA GLU A 159 5.00 -0.22 -16.83
C GLU A 159 6.53 -0.11 -16.80
N PHE A 160 7.11 0.92 -17.42
CA PHE A 160 8.57 1.09 -17.40
C PHE A 160 9.11 1.49 -16.01
N ILE A 161 8.29 2.15 -15.17
CA ILE A 161 8.61 2.48 -13.79
C ILE A 161 8.55 1.20 -12.95
N ASN A 162 7.48 0.39 -13.09
CA ASN A 162 7.36 -0.93 -12.45
C ASN A 162 8.57 -1.81 -12.79
N ARG A 163 8.98 -1.87 -14.05
CA ARG A 163 10.20 -2.60 -14.44
C ARG A 163 11.48 -2.05 -13.82
N ARG A 164 11.55 -0.74 -13.60
CA ARG A 164 12.70 -0.13 -12.89
C ARG A 164 12.71 -0.53 -11.41
N ALA A 165 11.54 -0.52 -10.76
CA ALA A 165 11.36 -0.99 -9.38
C ALA A 165 11.73 -2.47 -9.24
N LYS A 166 11.31 -3.31 -10.20
CA LYS A 166 11.69 -4.74 -10.25
C LYS A 166 13.21 -4.95 -10.31
N ARG A 167 13.91 -4.19 -11.16
CA ARG A 167 15.37 -4.26 -11.23
C ARG A 167 16.05 -3.82 -9.93
N PHE A 168 15.48 -2.82 -9.25
CA PHE A 168 15.96 -2.36 -7.96
C PHE A 168 15.76 -3.44 -6.88
N SER A 169 14.56 -4.05 -6.81
CA SER A 169 14.26 -5.16 -5.90
C SER A 169 15.27 -6.31 -6.06
N LEU A 170 15.53 -6.75 -7.29
CA LEU A 170 16.49 -7.83 -7.59
C LEU A 170 17.94 -7.45 -7.19
N LYS A 171 18.36 -6.20 -7.47
CA LYS A 171 19.71 -5.72 -7.15
C LYS A 171 19.98 -5.73 -5.65
N TYR A 172 19.00 -5.32 -4.85
CA TYR A 172 19.14 -5.15 -3.40
C TYR A 172 18.45 -6.23 -2.57
N ASN A 173 17.95 -7.28 -3.23
CA ASN A 173 17.28 -8.42 -2.59
C ASN A 173 16.15 -7.99 -1.64
N LEU A 174 15.24 -7.14 -2.12
CA LEU A 174 14.05 -6.70 -1.39
C LEU A 174 12.84 -7.59 -1.73
N ALA A 175 11.91 -7.74 -0.79
CA ALA A 175 10.64 -8.40 -1.08
C ALA A 175 9.88 -7.63 -2.18
N GLU A 176 9.33 -8.38 -3.15
CA GLU A 176 8.50 -7.81 -4.20
C GLU A 176 7.06 -7.73 -3.73
N THR A 177 6.44 -6.57 -3.89
CA THR A 177 5.02 -6.40 -3.65
C THR A 177 4.29 -5.86 -4.86
N GLY A 178 3.01 -6.20 -4.95
CA GLY A 178 2.06 -5.57 -5.85
C GLY A 178 0.92 -4.94 -5.06
N GLY A 179 0.55 -3.73 -5.40
CA GLY A 179 -0.56 -2.99 -4.83
C GLY A 179 -1.43 -2.36 -5.92
N SER A 180 -2.73 -2.25 -5.64
CA SER A 180 -3.64 -1.59 -6.59
C SER A 180 -3.49 -0.08 -6.58
N ASP A 181 -3.12 0.50 -5.44
CA ASP A 181 -3.17 1.94 -5.19
C ASP A 181 -4.58 2.49 -5.53
N ALA A 182 -5.58 1.70 -5.11
CA ALA A 182 -6.96 1.87 -5.53
C ALA A 182 -7.62 3.05 -4.85
N HIS A 183 -7.90 4.10 -5.60
CA HIS A 183 -8.73 5.23 -5.18
C HIS A 183 -10.21 5.07 -5.61
N PHE A 184 -10.51 4.02 -6.39
CA PHE A 184 -11.86 3.66 -6.87
C PHE A 184 -12.13 2.19 -6.57
N LEU A 185 -13.38 1.88 -6.18
CA LEU A 185 -13.77 0.54 -5.80
C LEU A 185 -13.44 -0.52 -6.86
N VAL A 186 -13.65 -0.19 -8.14
CA VAL A 186 -13.38 -1.06 -9.28
C VAL A 186 -11.88 -1.41 -9.43
N ALA A 187 -10.99 -0.59 -8.86
CA ALA A 187 -9.55 -0.78 -8.95
C ALA A 187 -8.98 -1.69 -7.85
N VAL A 188 -9.74 -2.00 -6.80
CA VAL A 188 -9.28 -2.91 -5.75
C VAL A 188 -8.90 -4.26 -6.36
N GLY A 189 -7.70 -4.76 -6.04
CA GLY A 189 -7.15 -6.01 -6.58
C GLY A 189 -6.61 -5.91 -8.02
N SER A 190 -6.34 -4.70 -8.53
CA SER A 190 -5.68 -4.53 -9.83
C SER A 190 -4.16 -4.68 -9.78
N GLY A 191 -3.55 -4.63 -8.59
CA GLY A 191 -2.18 -5.01 -8.28
C GLY A 191 -2.19 -5.98 -7.09
N LEU A 192 -1.38 -7.04 -7.15
CA LEU A 192 -1.44 -8.14 -6.19
C LEU A 192 -0.06 -8.54 -5.70
N THR A 193 0.03 -8.85 -4.42
CA THR A 193 1.14 -9.58 -3.80
C THR A 193 0.72 -11.03 -3.61
N LEU A 194 1.37 -11.96 -4.31
CA LEU A 194 1.20 -13.40 -4.10
C LEU A 194 2.22 -13.87 -3.06
N PHE A 195 1.79 -14.78 -2.16
CA PHE A 195 2.64 -15.28 -1.08
C PHE A 195 2.28 -16.73 -0.72
N PRO A 196 3.24 -17.55 -0.25
CA PRO A 196 2.97 -18.86 0.32
C PRO A 196 2.04 -18.77 1.54
N GLY A 197 0.93 -19.52 1.51
CA GLY A 197 -0.10 -19.46 2.56
C GLY A 197 -1.28 -18.56 2.19
N ARG A 198 -2.14 -18.22 3.17
CA ARG A 198 -3.38 -17.42 2.98
C ARG A 198 -3.68 -16.44 4.11
N SER A 199 -2.92 -16.47 5.20
CA SER A 199 -3.14 -15.60 6.36
C SER A 199 -2.24 -14.36 6.34
N ALA A 200 -2.64 -13.32 7.06
CA ALA A 200 -1.82 -12.12 7.25
C ALA A 200 -0.46 -12.44 7.91
N GLN A 201 -0.42 -13.44 8.79
CA GLN A 201 0.83 -13.88 9.42
C GLN A 201 1.78 -14.54 8.41
N GLU A 202 1.24 -15.35 7.49
CA GLU A 202 2.02 -15.97 6.41
C GLU A 202 2.49 -14.92 5.40
N LEU A 203 1.66 -13.90 5.09
CA LEU A 203 2.08 -12.76 4.30
C LEU A 203 3.26 -12.03 4.97
N LYS A 204 3.17 -11.73 6.28
CA LYS A 204 4.25 -11.08 7.02
C LYS A 204 5.55 -11.89 6.94
N ARG A 205 5.48 -13.18 7.20
CA ARG A 205 6.61 -14.09 7.09
C ARG A 205 7.20 -14.09 5.68
N SER A 206 6.35 -14.18 4.66
CA SER A 206 6.79 -14.23 3.26
C SER A 206 7.46 -12.93 2.81
N LEU A 207 7.02 -11.77 3.32
CA LEU A 207 7.71 -10.49 3.11
C LEU A 207 9.10 -10.48 3.74
N LEU A 208 9.23 -10.93 4.99
CA LEU A 208 10.52 -11.04 5.69
C LEU A 208 11.47 -12.04 5.02
N GLU A 209 10.94 -13.17 4.54
CA GLU A 209 11.69 -14.21 3.81
C GLU A 209 11.91 -13.87 2.32
N ARG A 210 11.31 -12.77 1.80
CA ARG A 210 11.39 -12.34 0.40
C ARG A 210 10.90 -13.39 -0.60
N THR A 211 9.87 -14.15 -0.21
CA THR A 211 9.26 -15.20 -1.03
C THR A 211 7.99 -14.73 -1.74
N THR A 212 7.63 -13.46 -1.60
CA THR A 212 6.49 -12.82 -2.26
C THR A 212 6.76 -12.56 -3.75
N GLN A 213 5.69 -12.49 -4.54
CA GLN A 213 5.72 -12.17 -5.96
C GLN A 213 4.69 -11.09 -6.29
N ALA A 214 5.12 -10.05 -6.97
CA ALA A 214 4.21 -9.03 -7.48
C ALA A 214 3.52 -9.49 -8.76
N ARG A 215 2.22 -9.21 -8.89
CA ARG A 215 1.41 -9.58 -10.06
C ARG A 215 0.43 -8.46 -10.43
N ASN A 216 0.20 -8.30 -11.73
CA ASN A 216 -0.96 -7.55 -12.20
C ASN A 216 -2.23 -8.35 -11.92
N GLY A 217 -3.19 -7.68 -11.30
CA GLY A 217 -4.52 -8.21 -11.06
C GLY A 217 -5.50 -7.90 -12.19
N THR A 218 -6.76 -7.65 -11.85
CA THR A 218 -7.79 -7.30 -12.83
C THR A 218 -7.49 -5.94 -13.46
N ARG A 219 -7.39 -5.90 -14.79
CA ARG A 219 -7.12 -4.66 -15.51
C ARG A 219 -8.37 -3.77 -15.51
N VAL A 220 -8.23 -2.56 -14.99
CA VAL A 220 -9.28 -1.55 -14.97
C VAL A 220 -9.13 -0.61 -16.16
N ARG A 221 -10.24 -0.34 -16.87
CA ARG A 221 -10.28 0.61 -17.97
C ARG A 221 -10.78 1.96 -17.47
N LEU A 222 -10.28 3.06 -18.03
CA LEU A 222 -10.70 4.42 -17.65
C LEU A 222 -12.21 4.67 -17.80
N ASN A 223 -12.85 4.03 -18.78
CA ASN A 223 -14.31 4.14 -18.98
C ASN A 223 -15.13 3.44 -17.86
N GLU A 224 -14.55 2.48 -17.13
CA GLU A 224 -15.18 1.82 -15.98
C GLU A 224 -15.20 2.74 -14.75
N ILE A 225 -14.23 3.64 -14.62
CA ILE A 225 -14.17 4.65 -13.57
C ILE A 225 -15.06 5.85 -13.89
N GLY A 226 -15.00 6.33 -15.12
CA GLY A 226 -15.70 7.53 -15.58
C GLY A 226 -14.93 8.83 -15.27
N LEU A 227 -14.86 9.72 -16.25
CA LEU A 227 -14.08 10.98 -16.19
C LEU A 227 -14.49 11.88 -15.00
N ILE A 228 -15.80 11.95 -14.70
CA ILE A 228 -16.30 12.78 -13.58
C ILE A 228 -15.76 12.30 -12.24
N GLN A 229 -15.67 10.99 -12.02
CA GLN A 229 -15.15 10.42 -10.79
C GLN A 229 -13.64 10.69 -10.66
N ILE A 230 -12.89 10.60 -11.76
CA ILE A 230 -11.46 10.93 -11.79
C ILE A 230 -11.25 12.41 -11.39
N ILE A 231 -12.03 13.33 -11.97
CA ILE A 231 -11.95 14.76 -11.63
C ILE A 231 -12.30 15.01 -10.14
N ARG A 232 -13.32 14.32 -9.61
CA ARG A 232 -13.71 14.43 -8.20
C ARG A 232 -12.61 13.94 -7.27
N GLN A 233 -12.01 12.79 -7.57
CA GLN A 233 -10.90 12.23 -6.80
C GLN A 233 -9.70 13.18 -6.81
N GLN A 234 -9.29 13.69 -7.97
CA GLN A 234 -8.17 14.64 -8.09
C GLN A 234 -8.42 15.94 -7.28
N ARG A 235 -9.66 16.43 -7.24
CA ARG A 235 -10.01 17.60 -6.40
C ARG A 235 -9.94 17.26 -4.91
N LYS A 236 -10.37 16.07 -4.53
CA LYS A 236 -10.35 15.58 -3.15
C LYS A 236 -8.89 15.45 -2.66
N SER A 237 -8.03 14.77 -3.42
CA SER A 237 -6.61 14.60 -3.12
C SER A 237 -5.89 15.95 -2.95
N ARG A 238 -6.05 16.89 -3.90
CA ARG A 238 -5.51 18.25 -3.78
C ARG A 238 -6.02 18.98 -2.55
N GLY A 239 -7.28 18.82 -2.19
CA GLY A 239 -7.88 19.43 -1.00
C GLY A 239 -7.22 18.94 0.29
N TYR A 240 -6.89 17.67 0.38
CA TYR A 240 -6.16 17.09 1.52
C TYR A 240 -4.71 17.59 1.57
N PHE A 241 -4.02 17.62 0.45
CA PHE A 241 -2.65 18.14 0.35
C PHE A 241 -2.57 19.59 0.86
N VAL A 242 -3.45 20.49 0.40
CA VAL A 242 -3.49 21.89 0.85
C VAL A 242 -3.79 21.98 2.35
N ARG A 243 -4.73 21.20 2.87
CA ARG A 243 -5.05 21.17 4.31
C ARG A 243 -3.88 20.66 5.15
N GLY A 244 -3.15 19.66 4.67
CA GLY A 244 -1.94 19.13 5.30
C GLY A 244 -0.86 20.18 5.41
N MET A 245 -0.58 20.91 4.32
CA MET A 245 0.37 22.03 4.32
C MET A 245 -0.03 23.14 5.30
N LEU A 246 -1.31 23.52 5.33
CA LEU A 246 -1.79 24.56 6.26
C LEU A 246 -1.65 24.11 7.73
N LYS A 247 -1.97 22.87 8.06
CA LYS A 247 -1.78 22.32 9.43
C LYS A 247 -0.30 22.30 9.84
N SER A 248 0.60 21.92 8.94
CA SER A 248 2.04 21.94 9.19
C SER A 248 2.55 23.36 9.43
N PHE A 249 2.08 24.31 8.63
CA PHE A 249 2.45 25.73 8.76
C PHE A 249 1.95 26.36 10.07
N THR A 250 0.69 26.09 10.47
CA THR A 250 0.14 26.60 11.75
C THR A 250 0.86 25.98 12.95
N ARG A 251 1.30 24.73 12.88
CA ARG A 251 2.08 24.07 13.93
C ARG A 251 3.49 24.65 14.06
N TRP A 252 4.10 25.04 12.95
CA TRP A 252 5.41 25.71 12.92
C TRP A 252 5.36 27.11 13.53
N LEU A 253 4.23 27.86 13.37
CA LEU A 253 4.02 29.19 13.95
C LEU A 253 3.67 29.17 15.45
N SER A 254 3.36 28.00 16.03
CA SER A 254 2.97 27.85 17.44
C SER A 254 4.09 27.26 18.31
N VAL A 255 5.30 27.13 17.79
CA VAL A 255 6.56 26.81 18.49
C VAL A 255 7.46 28.02 18.49
#